data_29af603ffd1ed975e3c8726563fa6faf
#
_entry.id   29af603ffd1ed975e3c8726563fa6faf
#
_cell.length_a   1.000
_cell.length_b   1.000
_cell.length_c   1.000
_cell.angle_alpha   90.00
_cell.angle_beta   90.00
_cell.angle_gamma   90.00
#
_symmetry.space_group_name_H-M   'P 1'
#
loop_
_entity.id
_entity.type
_entity.pdbx_description
1 polymer ?
#
loop_
_entity_poly.entity_id
_entity_poly.type
_entity_poly.pdbx_seq_one_letter_code
_entity_poly.pdbx_strand_id
1 'polypeptide(L)'
;QPDVLSILIGVNDYWHTLTHGYKGTVETYENDLRALLKYTKEKLPNTQIVLCEPFTLRDGAAIEDSKWYPMFDEFRKSARKLSEEFNTIFVPFQSGFDAAVKLAPARYWSNDGVHPDLPGRQLMANMWMEATGLK
;
A
#
# COMPACT_ATOMS: atom_id res chain seq x y z
N GLN A 1 -24.02 -4.67 0.84
CA GLN A 1 -22.91 -4.64 1.80
C GLN A 1 -21.94 -5.74 1.41
N PRO A 2 -20.64 -5.43 1.17
CA PRO A 2 -19.63 -6.44 0.89
C PRO A 2 -19.25 -7.21 2.16
N ASP A 3 -18.84 -8.46 2.03
CA ASP A 3 -18.27 -9.24 3.14
C ASP A 3 -16.84 -8.80 3.44
N VAL A 4 -16.09 -8.47 2.38
CA VAL A 4 -14.70 -8.01 2.46
C VAL A 4 -14.51 -6.74 1.64
N LEU A 5 -13.81 -5.76 2.21
CA LEU A 5 -13.38 -4.54 1.53
C LEU A 5 -11.85 -4.43 1.61
N SER A 6 -11.19 -4.50 0.47
CA SER A 6 -9.74 -4.32 0.36
C SER A 6 -9.39 -2.89 -0.06
N ILE A 7 -8.49 -2.25 0.67
CA ILE A 7 -8.07 -0.86 0.47
C ILE A 7 -6.56 -0.83 0.25
N LEU A 8 -6.13 -0.31 -0.91
CA LEU A 8 -4.72 -0.04 -1.23
C LEU A 8 -4.61 1.38 -1.78
N ILE A 9 -4.17 2.29 -0.94
CA ILE A 9 -3.96 3.71 -1.25
C ILE A 9 -2.71 4.24 -0.54
N GLY A 10 -2.15 5.35 -1.00
CA GLY A 10 -1.03 6.02 -0.35
C GLY A 10 0.15 6.34 -1.28
N VAL A 11 0.36 5.56 -2.35
CA VAL A 11 1.44 5.83 -3.29
C VAL A 11 1.22 7.16 -4.02
N ASN A 12 0.02 7.41 -4.50
CA ASN A 12 -0.31 8.66 -5.19
C ASN A 12 -0.36 9.86 -4.25
N ASP A 13 -0.71 9.66 -2.99
CA ASP A 13 -0.67 10.71 -1.97
C ASP A 13 0.75 11.30 -1.82
N TYR A 14 1.77 10.45 -1.98
CA TYR A 14 3.14 10.92 -2.01
C TYR A 14 3.62 11.29 -3.42
N TRP A 15 3.40 10.45 -4.43
CA TRP A 15 3.91 10.66 -5.79
C TRP A 15 3.45 11.99 -6.39
N HIS A 16 2.20 12.37 -6.16
CA HIS A 16 1.66 13.64 -6.65
C HIS A 16 2.30 14.87 -5.99
N THR A 17 2.90 14.72 -4.82
CA THR A 17 3.71 15.81 -4.24
C THR A 17 4.97 16.08 -5.06
N LEU A 18 5.53 15.03 -5.70
CA LEU A 18 6.73 15.12 -6.53
C LEU A 18 6.43 15.58 -7.96
N THR A 19 5.24 15.28 -8.48
CA THR A 19 4.95 15.40 -9.92
C THR A 19 3.85 16.38 -10.28
N HIS A 20 2.90 16.63 -9.38
CA HIS A 20 1.69 17.42 -9.67
C HIS A 20 1.50 18.64 -8.74
N GLY A 21 2.53 18.97 -7.94
CA GLY A 21 2.45 20.11 -7.01
C GLY A 21 1.43 19.94 -5.87
N TYR A 22 0.97 18.72 -5.62
CA TYR A 22 0.11 18.42 -4.47
C TYR A 22 0.83 18.74 -3.17
N LYS A 23 0.12 19.32 -2.20
CA LYS A 23 0.69 19.77 -0.92
C LYS A 23 0.35 18.85 0.25
N GLY A 24 -0.03 17.63 -0.04
CA GLY A 24 -0.30 16.61 0.98
C GLY A 24 0.96 16.25 1.77
N THR A 25 0.74 15.82 2.99
CA THR A 25 1.77 15.37 3.93
C THR A 25 1.42 13.99 4.44
N VAL A 26 2.34 13.36 5.15
CA VAL A 26 2.05 12.10 5.89
C VAL A 26 0.87 12.30 6.84
N GLU A 27 0.80 13.43 7.52
CA GLU A 27 -0.29 13.75 8.43
C GLU A 27 -1.64 13.88 7.68
N THR A 28 -1.65 14.53 6.53
CA THR A 28 -2.86 14.63 5.67
C THR A 28 -3.32 13.22 5.27
N TYR A 29 -2.42 12.40 4.75
CA TYR A 29 -2.72 11.01 4.38
C TYR A 29 -3.25 10.20 5.57
N GLU A 30 -2.61 10.28 6.73
CA GLU A 30 -3.02 9.54 7.93
C GLU A 30 -4.43 9.97 8.39
N ASN A 31 -4.71 11.27 8.39
CA ASN A 31 -6.01 11.80 8.80
C ASN A 31 -7.12 11.40 7.82
N ASP A 32 -6.87 11.47 6.51
CA ASP A 32 -7.83 11.11 5.47
C ASP A 32 -8.12 9.59 5.50
N LEU A 33 -7.09 8.77 5.63
CA LEU A 33 -7.26 7.31 5.73
C LEU A 33 -7.98 6.93 7.04
N ARG A 34 -7.68 7.61 8.15
CA ARG A 34 -8.39 7.40 9.41
C ARG A 34 -9.88 7.74 9.28
N ALA A 35 -10.19 8.87 8.64
CA ALA A 35 -11.57 9.28 8.39
C ALA A 35 -12.30 8.26 7.51
N LEU A 36 -11.65 7.77 6.47
CA LEU A 36 -12.20 6.74 5.58
C LEU A 36 -12.49 5.44 6.34
N LEU A 37 -11.53 4.95 7.13
CA LEU A 37 -11.71 3.72 7.91
C LEU A 37 -12.82 3.84 8.96
N LYS A 38 -12.89 4.98 9.64
CA LYS A 38 -13.96 5.28 10.60
C LYS A 38 -15.32 5.27 9.91
N TYR A 39 -15.47 6.01 8.83
CA TYR A 39 -16.71 6.05 8.05
C TYR A 39 -17.10 4.67 7.53
N THR A 40 -16.13 3.91 7.02
CA THR A 40 -16.37 2.55 6.52
C THR A 40 -16.91 1.64 7.63
N LYS A 41 -16.31 1.64 8.80
CA LYS A 41 -16.78 0.82 9.93
C LYS A 41 -18.16 1.24 10.43
N GLU A 42 -18.46 2.54 10.41
CA GLU A 42 -19.80 3.04 10.78
C GLU A 42 -20.87 2.60 9.79
N LYS A 43 -20.59 2.62 8.49
CA LYS A 43 -21.54 2.28 7.43
C LYS A 43 -21.62 0.80 7.11
N LEU A 44 -20.54 0.07 7.34
CA LEU A 44 -20.37 -1.34 6.98
C LEU A 44 -19.84 -2.14 8.20
N PRO A 45 -20.59 -2.19 9.31
CA PRO A 45 -20.08 -2.74 10.58
C PRO A 45 -19.72 -4.23 10.53
N ASN A 46 -20.29 -4.98 9.58
CA ASN A 46 -20.04 -6.42 9.42
C ASN A 46 -19.03 -6.73 8.29
N THR A 47 -18.48 -5.70 7.63
CA THR A 47 -17.51 -5.89 6.55
C THR A 47 -16.11 -6.06 7.12
N GLN A 48 -15.42 -7.13 6.73
CA GLN A 48 -14.01 -7.30 7.04
C GLN A 48 -13.18 -6.33 6.20
N ILE A 49 -12.43 -5.45 6.83
CA ILE A 49 -11.52 -4.54 6.13
C ILE A 49 -10.15 -5.20 6.02
N VAL A 50 -9.59 -5.17 4.80
CA VAL A 50 -8.22 -5.56 4.49
C VAL A 50 -7.47 -4.31 4.06
N LEU A 51 -6.57 -3.81 4.90
CA LEU A 51 -5.74 -2.66 4.58
C LEU A 51 -4.40 -3.15 4.02
N CYS A 52 -4.16 -2.80 2.75
CA CYS A 52 -2.94 -3.17 2.05
C CYS A 52 -1.88 -2.06 2.18
N GLU A 53 -0.65 -2.46 2.45
CA GLU A 53 0.48 -1.54 2.56
C GLU A 53 0.76 -0.87 1.20
N PRO A 54 0.84 0.47 1.09
CA PRO A 54 1.38 1.11 -0.10
C PRO A 54 2.85 0.73 -0.23
N PHE A 55 3.32 0.53 -1.47
CA PHE A 55 4.66 0.03 -1.76
C PHE A 55 5.27 0.71 -2.98
N THR A 56 6.58 0.66 -3.08
CA THR A 56 7.32 0.95 -4.30
C THR A 56 8.52 0.00 -4.41
N LEU A 57 8.94 -0.27 -5.64
CA LEU A 57 10.14 -1.05 -5.90
C LEU A 57 11.27 -0.09 -6.28
N ARG A 58 12.34 -0.09 -5.50
CA ARG A 58 13.58 0.60 -5.84
C ARG A 58 14.09 0.07 -7.18
N ASP A 59 14.78 0.87 -7.94
CA ASP A 59 15.22 0.59 -9.31
C ASP A 59 14.08 0.50 -10.35
N GLY A 60 12.83 0.76 -9.98
CA GLY A 60 11.75 1.00 -10.93
C GLY A 60 11.90 2.35 -11.63
N ALA A 61 11.49 2.44 -12.91
CA ALA A 61 11.76 3.61 -13.75
C ALA A 61 11.19 4.95 -13.23
N ALA A 62 10.15 4.91 -12.39
CA ALA A 62 9.57 6.11 -11.77
C ALA A 62 10.14 6.42 -10.38
N ILE A 63 11.00 5.56 -9.84
CA ILE A 63 11.49 5.66 -8.47
C ILE A 63 12.90 6.24 -8.47
N GLU A 64 13.02 7.49 -8.07
CA GLU A 64 14.30 8.13 -7.76
C GLU A 64 14.47 8.10 -6.23
N ASP A 65 15.34 7.22 -5.75
CA ASP A 65 15.52 6.92 -4.32
C ASP A 65 15.66 8.18 -3.46
N SER A 66 16.47 9.14 -3.87
CA SER A 66 16.71 10.37 -3.12
C SER A 66 15.46 11.26 -2.95
N LYS A 67 14.47 11.11 -3.83
CA LYS A 67 13.19 11.83 -3.76
C LYS A 67 12.14 11.05 -3.02
N TRP A 68 12.15 9.73 -3.13
CA TRP A 68 11.14 8.87 -2.53
C TRP A 68 11.44 8.55 -1.07
N TYR A 69 12.71 8.33 -0.73
CA TYR A 69 13.08 7.81 0.58
C TYR A 69 13.92 8.80 1.39
N PRO A 70 13.76 8.85 2.71
CA PRO A 70 12.93 7.94 3.54
C PRO A 70 11.45 8.37 3.67
N MET A 71 11.00 9.44 3.01
CA MET A 71 9.67 10.03 3.26
C MET A 71 8.52 9.06 2.96
N PHE A 72 8.61 8.27 1.87
CA PHE A 72 7.57 7.31 1.54
C PHE A 72 7.40 6.22 2.61
N ASP A 73 8.46 5.89 3.36
CA ASP A 73 8.38 4.94 4.46
C ASP A 73 7.44 5.43 5.58
N GLU A 74 7.28 6.73 5.77
CA GLU A 74 6.35 7.28 6.77
C GLU A 74 4.89 7.05 6.37
N PHE A 75 4.56 7.07 5.08
CA PHE A 75 3.22 6.69 4.58
C PHE A 75 2.92 5.21 4.87
N ARG A 76 3.90 4.34 4.67
CA ARG A 76 3.79 2.91 4.99
C ARG A 76 3.56 2.66 6.47
N LYS A 77 4.33 3.36 7.33
CA LYS A 77 4.17 3.30 8.79
C LYS A 77 2.78 3.76 9.23
N SER A 78 2.27 4.84 8.63
CA SER A 78 0.90 5.33 8.90
C SER A 78 -0.16 4.31 8.53
N ALA A 79 -0.03 3.63 7.38
CA ALA A 79 -0.96 2.58 6.97
C ALA A 79 -0.97 1.42 7.99
N ARG A 80 0.21 0.96 8.43
CA ARG A 80 0.33 -0.09 9.46
C ARG A 80 -0.28 0.34 10.78
N LYS A 81 0.06 1.53 11.26
CA LYS A 81 -0.50 2.11 12.50
C LYS A 81 -2.03 2.14 12.47
N LEU A 82 -2.61 2.58 11.34
CA LEU A 82 -4.06 2.64 11.18
C LEU A 82 -4.70 1.26 11.08
N SER A 83 -4.02 0.28 10.47
CA SER A 83 -4.48 -1.10 10.48
C SER A 83 -4.61 -1.64 11.91
N GLU A 84 -3.63 -1.36 12.76
CA GLU A 84 -3.65 -1.73 14.18
C GLU A 84 -4.74 -0.97 14.95
N GLU A 85 -4.84 0.36 14.77
CA GLU A 85 -5.84 1.22 15.40
C GLU A 85 -7.27 0.75 15.12
N PHE A 86 -7.53 0.33 13.88
CA PHE A 86 -8.86 -0.11 13.43
C PHE A 86 -9.06 -1.62 13.44
N ASN A 87 -8.07 -2.39 13.90
CA ASN A 87 -8.13 -3.86 13.91
C ASN A 87 -8.57 -4.42 12.55
N THR A 88 -7.85 -4.05 11.48
CA THR A 88 -8.05 -4.57 10.14
C THR A 88 -7.04 -5.69 9.85
N ILE A 89 -7.31 -6.51 8.82
CA ILE A 89 -6.25 -7.38 8.27
C ILE A 89 -5.25 -6.47 7.55
N PHE A 90 -3.95 -6.67 7.80
CA PHE A 90 -2.89 -5.93 7.12
C PHE A 90 -2.14 -6.82 6.14
N VAL A 91 -1.98 -6.34 4.89
CA VAL A 91 -1.18 -7.04 3.87
C VAL A 91 0.14 -6.29 3.65
N PRO A 92 1.29 -6.83 4.10
CA PRO A 92 2.57 -6.12 4.09
C PRO A 92 3.27 -6.23 2.72
N PHE A 93 2.73 -5.61 1.67
CA PHE A 93 3.22 -5.76 0.30
C PHE A 93 4.69 -5.39 0.13
N GLN A 94 5.19 -4.35 0.82
CA GLN A 94 6.58 -3.94 0.66
C GLN A 94 7.55 -5.05 1.03
N SER A 95 7.34 -5.74 2.16
CA SER A 95 8.24 -6.83 2.58
C SER A 95 8.25 -7.98 1.59
N GLY A 96 7.12 -8.26 0.94
CA GLY A 96 7.06 -9.26 -0.12
C GLY A 96 7.86 -8.85 -1.36
N PHE A 97 7.72 -7.60 -1.79
CA PHE A 97 8.52 -7.08 -2.91
C PHE A 97 10.01 -6.97 -2.56
N ASP A 98 10.37 -6.57 -1.33
CA ASP A 98 11.77 -6.54 -0.88
C ASP A 98 12.42 -7.95 -0.89
N ALA A 99 11.63 -8.99 -0.64
CA ALA A 99 12.10 -10.37 -0.79
C ALA A 99 12.18 -10.78 -2.28
N ALA A 100 11.18 -10.40 -3.07
CA ALA A 100 11.07 -10.78 -4.48
C ALA A 100 12.19 -10.17 -5.35
N VAL A 101 12.61 -8.93 -5.08
CA VAL A 101 13.70 -8.28 -5.84
C VAL A 101 15.06 -8.94 -5.63
N LYS A 102 15.22 -9.77 -4.61
CA LYS A 102 16.40 -10.62 -4.43
C LYS A 102 16.45 -11.82 -5.38
N LEU A 103 15.29 -12.19 -5.94
CA LEU A 103 15.15 -13.34 -6.86
C LEU A 103 15.17 -12.90 -8.32
N ALA A 104 14.63 -11.72 -8.63
CA ALA A 104 14.60 -11.14 -9.96
C ALA A 104 14.60 -9.60 -9.86
N PRO A 105 15.15 -8.87 -10.83
CA PRO A 105 15.24 -7.42 -10.77
C PRO A 105 13.85 -6.74 -10.69
N ALA A 106 13.80 -5.53 -10.14
CA ALA A 106 12.55 -4.79 -9.92
C ALA A 106 11.65 -4.74 -11.16
N ARG A 107 12.22 -4.50 -12.35
CA ARG A 107 11.50 -4.46 -13.64
C ARG A 107 10.75 -5.74 -14.01
N TYR A 108 11.11 -6.88 -13.40
CA TYR A 108 10.37 -8.13 -13.59
C TYR A 108 9.02 -8.12 -12.85
N TRP A 109 8.98 -7.44 -11.72
CA TRP A 109 7.81 -7.35 -10.85
C TRP A 109 6.95 -6.11 -11.15
N SER A 110 7.62 -4.99 -11.45
CA SER A 110 7.02 -3.70 -11.80
C SER A 110 8.05 -2.88 -12.59
N ASN A 111 7.77 -2.57 -13.84
CA ASN A 111 8.71 -1.81 -14.68
C ASN A 111 8.97 -0.40 -14.14
N ASP A 112 7.93 0.28 -13.69
CA ASP A 112 8.05 1.64 -13.14
C ASP A 112 8.30 1.68 -11.63
N GLY A 113 8.10 0.55 -10.95
CA GLY A 113 8.25 0.44 -9.50
C GLY A 113 6.98 0.77 -8.70
N VAL A 114 5.88 1.10 -9.38
CA VAL A 114 4.59 1.48 -8.77
C VAL A 114 3.46 0.57 -9.23
N HIS A 115 3.39 0.31 -10.53
CA HIS A 115 2.33 -0.49 -11.14
C HIS A 115 2.83 -1.91 -11.40
N PRO A 116 2.34 -2.92 -10.66
CA PRO A 116 2.81 -4.30 -10.81
C PRO A 116 2.51 -4.88 -12.18
N ASP A 117 3.51 -5.51 -12.78
CA ASP A 117 3.36 -6.39 -13.94
C ASP A 117 2.76 -7.75 -13.53
N LEU A 118 2.54 -8.64 -14.48
CA LEU A 118 1.87 -9.91 -14.20
C LEU A 118 2.51 -10.71 -13.03
N PRO A 119 3.84 -10.88 -12.95
CA PRO A 119 4.44 -11.55 -11.80
C PRO A 119 4.22 -10.82 -10.47
N GLY A 120 4.30 -9.49 -10.48
CA GLY A 120 4.04 -8.66 -9.30
C GLY A 120 2.60 -8.77 -8.81
N ARG A 121 1.63 -8.81 -9.74
CA ARG A 121 0.21 -9.00 -9.40
C ARG A 121 -0.03 -10.38 -8.80
N GLN A 122 0.63 -11.43 -9.33
CA GLN A 122 0.53 -12.76 -8.77
C GLN A 122 1.11 -12.84 -7.35
N LEU A 123 2.25 -12.18 -7.12
CA LEU A 123 2.84 -12.07 -5.79
C LEU A 123 1.87 -11.38 -4.81
N MET A 124 1.29 -10.26 -5.21
CA MET A 124 0.31 -9.53 -4.39
C MET A 124 -0.92 -10.38 -4.07
N ALA A 125 -1.45 -11.10 -5.06
CA ALA A 125 -2.58 -12.01 -4.86
C ALA A 125 -2.25 -13.09 -3.82
N ASN A 126 -1.08 -13.72 -3.93
CA ASN A 126 -0.65 -14.77 -3.00
C ASN A 126 -0.51 -14.20 -1.57
N MET A 127 0.09 -13.03 -1.41
CA MET A 127 0.24 -12.37 -0.11
C MET A 127 -1.11 -11.97 0.48
N TRP A 128 -2.04 -11.51 -0.34
CA TRP A 128 -3.38 -11.17 0.08
C TRP A 128 -4.15 -12.40 0.57
N MET A 129 -4.10 -13.49 -0.18
CA MET A 129 -4.73 -14.76 0.19
C MET A 129 -4.15 -15.33 1.49
N GLU A 130 -2.83 -15.24 1.66
CA GLU A 130 -2.15 -15.67 2.88
C GLU A 130 -2.57 -14.84 4.09
N ALA A 131 -2.58 -13.51 3.96
CA ALA A 131 -2.92 -12.61 5.05
C ALA A 131 -4.39 -12.72 5.47
N THR A 132 -5.31 -12.96 4.53
CA THR A 132 -6.75 -13.06 4.80
C THR A 132 -7.20 -14.45 5.20
N GLY A 133 -6.45 -15.49 4.85
CA GLY A 133 -6.87 -16.89 4.99
C GLY A 133 -8.06 -17.29 4.09
N LEU A 134 -8.48 -16.40 3.19
CA LEU A 134 -9.54 -16.71 2.21
C LEU A 134 -8.97 -17.60 1.09
N LYS A 135 -9.79 -18.53 0.61
CA LYS A 135 -9.42 -19.48 -0.44
C LYS A 135 -10.36 -19.35 -1.62
#